data_3a3d07ce87d1756e58247598efb65d77
#
_entry.id   3a3d07ce87d1756e58247598efb65d77
#
_cell.length_a   1.000
_cell.length_b   1.000
_cell.length_c   1.000
_cell.angle_alpha   90.00
_cell.angle_beta   90.00
_cell.angle_gamma   90.00
#
_symmetry.space_group_name_H-M   'P 1'
#
loop_
_entity.id
_entity.type
_entity.pdbx_description
1 polymer ?
#
loop_
_entity_poly.entity_id
_entity_poly.type
_entity_poly.pdbx_seq_one_letter_code
_entity_poly.pdbx_strand_id
1 'polypeptide(L)'
;MLVLVAVVTACNERPKATDDPWAQVPIPAAHTDHASLIQGPFADAFAVTRRCLECHPDAAREMQETSHWTWISDQVEVAGREKPLPIGKRNMINNFCISVEGNWPRCTSCHAGYGWQDDSFDFTSEEAVDCLVCHDQSGGYVKAPAGAGMPAPGVDLVQVAKSVGRPTRTNCGACHFSGGGGDAVKHGDMDATMKFPSPRIDVHMGKHGFECVDCHRTENHQIGGKLPGMSSAIDLCIWCIDCHSEQPHADERINTHLPEVSCQACHIPYYAIEAETKMSWDWSTAGLENAPDERRYSKNKGSFEFARQVVPVYQWCNGTVDRYLPGQTFDPDKELHLSCPRGDVTAADAQIWPFKVHKGRQVYDVQYKYLLKPKLYGPGGYWEDFDWDLALRLGAESSGLPYSGEYAFADTAMCWPITHMVQPKERALQCTDCHGHADRLDWQALGYSGDPADRGTREQLDLLRNSGATN
;
A
#
# COMPACT_ATOMS: atom_id res chain seq x y z
N MET A 1 -20.25 -29.19 -21.02
CA MET A 1 -20.48 -28.46 -19.75
C MET A 1 -19.48 -27.30 -19.76
N LEU A 2 -19.91 -26.14 -20.26
CA LEU A 2 -19.07 -24.94 -20.30
C LEU A 2 -18.96 -24.42 -18.88
N VAL A 3 -17.76 -24.48 -18.32
CA VAL A 3 -17.41 -23.74 -17.11
C VAL A 3 -17.20 -22.30 -17.56
N LEU A 4 -18.15 -21.43 -17.22
CA LEU A 4 -17.96 -19.99 -17.31
C LEU A 4 -16.84 -19.62 -16.34
N VAL A 5 -15.67 -19.32 -16.87
CA VAL A 5 -14.64 -18.58 -16.14
C VAL A 5 -15.18 -17.16 -16.00
N ALA A 6 -15.73 -16.85 -14.84
CA ALA A 6 -15.97 -15.46 -14.47
C ALA A 6 -14.60 -14.80 -14.26
N VAL A 7 -14.02 -14.30 -15.32
CA VAL A 7 -12.94 -13.31 -15.24
C VAL A 7 -13.56 -12.14 -14.51
N VAL A 8 -13.07 -11.86 -13.33
CA VAL A 8 -13.43 -10.66 -12.55
C VAL A 8 -12.98 -9.44 -13.34
N THR A 9 -13.86 -8.95 -14.18
CA THR A 9 -13.75 -7.67 -14.92
C THR A 9 -14.32 -6.52 -14.09
N ALA A 10 -14.01 -6.49 -12.84
CA ALA A 10 -14.66 -5.64 -11.87
C ALA A 10 -14.26 -4.15 -11.90
N CYS A 11 -13.30 -3.77 -12.73
CA CYS A 11 -13.00 -2.36 -12.98
C CYS A 11 -13.45 -1.88 -14.39
N ASN A 12 -14.32 -2.61 -15.07
CA ASN A 12 -14.62 -2.35 -16.49
C ASN A 12 -15.85 -1.47 -16.76
N GLU A 13 -16.67 -1.15 -15.77
CA GLU A 13 -17.71 -0.14 -15.95
C GLU A 13 -17.18 1.21 -15.51
N ARG A 14 -16.56 1.93 -16.43
CA ARG A 14 -16.13 3.31 -16.19
C ARG A 14 -17.35 4.20 -16.05
N PRO A 15 -17.43 5.04 -14.99
CA PRO A 15 -18.48 6.05 -14.91
C PRO A 15 -18.38 6.99 -16.11
N LYS A 16 -19.52 7.55 -16.53
CA LYS A 16 -19.52 8.53 -17.61
C LYS A 16 -18.83 9.80 -17.13
N ALA A 17 -17.77 10.18 -17.84
CA ALA A 17 -17.11 11.46 -17.63
C ALA A 17 -18.11 12.62 -17.73
N THR A 18 -17.96 13.59 -16.85
CA THR A 18 -18.73 14.86 -16.91
C THR A 18 -17.79 16.02 -17.21
N ASP A 19 -18.31 17.05 -17.87
CA ASP A 19 -17.56 18.27 -18.14
C ASP A 19 -17.29 19.10 -16.86
N ASP A 20 -18.01 18.80 -15.76
CA ASP A 20 -17.83 19.41 -14.45
C ASP A 20 -17.29 18.40 -13.43
N PRO A 21 -15.98 18.45 -13.11
CA PRO A 21 -15.38 17.56 -12.12
C PRO A 21 -16.03 17.68 -10.72
N TRP A 22 -16.54 18.86 -10.37
CA TRP A 22 -17.14 19.10 -9.06
C TRP A 22 -18.47 18.39 -8.87
N ALA A 23 -19.20 18.09 -9.93
CA ALA A 23 -20.45 17.35 -9.89
C ALA A 23 -20.26 15.91 -9.35
N GLN A 24 -19.05 15.40 -9.39
CA GLN A 24 -18.70 14.05 -8.93
C GLN A 24 -18.14 14.02 -7.49
N VAL A 25 -17.82 15.16 -6.91
CA VAL A 25 -17.33 15.22 -5.52
C VAL A 25 -18.51 14.93 -4.57
N PRO A 26 -18.39 13.92 -3.68
CA PRO A 26 -19.46 13.58 -2.77
C PRO A 26 -19.80 14.75 -1.84
N ILE A 27 -21.09 15.05 -1.70
CA ILE A 27 -21.56 15.98 -0.66
C ILE A 27 -21.61 15.20 0.65
N PRO A 28 -20.83 15.59 1.68
CA PRO A 28 -20.86 14.89 2.96
C PRO A 28 -22.27 14.89 3.55
N ALA A 29 -22.74 13.72 4.00
CA ALA A 29 -23.98 13.63 4.75
C ALA A 29 -23.89 14.43 6.07
N ALA A 30 -25.02 14.95 6.54
CA ALA A 30 -25.08 15.59 7.83
C ALA A 30 -24.71 14.57 8.93
N HIS A 31 -23.78 14.96 9.80
CA HIS A 31 -23.33 14.12 10.89
C HIS A 31 -24.16 14.40 12.17
N THR A 32 -24.57 13.33 12.86
CA THR A 32 -25.25 13.44 14.16
C THR A 32 -24.24 13.80 15.26
N ASP A 33 -24.54 14.80 16.06
CA ASP A 33 -23.75 15.13 17.25
C ASP A 33 -23.91 14.04 18.33
N HIS A 34 -22.83 13.33 18.61
CA HIS A 34 -22.80 12.26 19.61
C HIS A 34 -22.49 12.73 21.01
N ALA A 35 -22.17 14.01 21.24
CA ALA A 35 -21.77 14.53 22.54
C ALA A 35 -22.87 14.32 23.61
N SER A 36 -24.15 14.44 23.23
CA SER A 36 -25.29 14.24 24.12
C SER A 36 -25.73 12.76 24.25
N LEU A 37 -25.33 11.91 23.28
CA LEU A 37 -25.77 10.51 23.21
C LEU A 37 -24.83 9.56 23.95
N ILE A 38 -23.56 9.93 24.05
CA ILE A 38 -22.51 9.13 24.65
C ILE A 38 -22.30 9.53 26.10
N GLN A 39 -22.40 8.54 26.98
CA GLN A 39 -22.18 8.71 28.42
C GLN A 39 -21.19 7.67 28.91
N GLY A 40 -20.25 8.04 29.75
CA GLY A 40 -19.28 7.17 30.39
C GLY A 40 -19.51 7.03 31.89
N PRO A 41 -18.57 6.43 32.62
CA PRO A 41 -17.27 5.97 32.12
C PRO A 41 -17.36 4.66 31.33
N PHE A 42 -16.36 4.42 30.43
CA PHE A 42 -16.16 3.12 29.78
C PHE A 42 -15.07 2.33 30.53
N ALA A 43 -15.31 1.03 30.73
CA ALA A 43 -14.34 0.15 31.39
C ALA A 43 -13.08 -0.07 30.51
N ASP A 44 -13.28 -0.17 29.21
CA ASP A 44 -12.28 -0.42 28.20
C ASP A 44 -12.76 0.01 26.79
N ALA A 45 -11.93 -0.20 25.78
CA ALA A 45 -12.26 0.13 24.41
C ALA A 45 -13.36 -0.77 23.81
N PHE A 46 -13.47 -2.03 24.25
CA PHE A 46 -14.54 -2.93 23.83
C PHE A 46 -15.92 -2.43 24.31
N ALA A 47 -15.97 -1.83 25.51
CA ALA A 47 -17.20 -1.22 26.02
C ALA A 47 -17.66 -0.03 25.17
N VAL A 48 -16.73 0.72 24.55
CA VAL A 48 -17.09 1.77 23.60
C VAL A 48 -17.76 1.18 22.36
N THR A 49 -17.15 0.14 21.78
CA THR A 49 -17.72 -0.51 20.59
C THR A 49 -19.09 -1.10 20.89
N ARG A 50 -19.27 -1.81 22.01
CA ARG A 50 -20.60 -2.29 22.44
C ARG A 50 -21.62 -1.16 22.49
N ARG A 51 -21.23 0.00 23.01
CA ARG A 51 -22.13 1.18 23.05
C ARG A 51 -22.46 1.72 21.66
N CYS A 52 -21.50 1.72 20.73
CA CYS A 52 -21.75 2.11 19.34
C CYS A 52 -22.77 1.17 18.67
N LEU A 53 -22.61 -0.15 18.88
CA LEU A 53 -23.46 -1.17 18.27
C LEU A 53 -24.93 -1.16 18.76
N GLU A 54 -25.24 -0.52 19.88
CA GLU A 54 -26.64 -0.33 20.32
C GLU A 54 -27.45 0.51 19.30
N CYS A 55 -26.79 1.42 18.56
CA CYS A 55 -27.41 2.26 17.55
C CYS A 55 -26.99 1.93 16.13
N HIS A 56 -25.80 1.30 15.95
CA HIS A 56 -25.24 0.91 14.68
C HIS A 56 -25.04 -0.63 14.59
N PRO A 57 -26.13 -1.43 14.61
CA PRO A 57 -26.05 -2.87 14.86
C PRO A 57 -25.33 -3.66 13.75
N ASP A 58 -25.25 -3.11 12.54
CA ASP A 58 -24.64 -3.78 11.40
C ASP A 58 -23.16 -3.38 11.19
N ALA A 59 -22.73 -2.25 11.76
CA ALA A 59 -21.45 -1.62 11.46
C ALA A 59 -20.23 -2.52 11.73
N ALA A 60 -20.24 -3.33 12.78
CA ALA A 60 -19.14 -4.26 13.06
C ALA A 60 -19.06 -5.38 12.01
N ARG A 61 -20.20 -5.95 11.60
CA ARG A 61 -20.23 -7.00 10.57
C ARG A 61 -19.77 -6.47 9.22
N GLU A 62 -20.23 -5.27 8.83
CA GLU A 62 -19.78 -4.61 7.62
C GLU A 62 -18.25 -4.40 7.65
N MET A 63 -17.70 -3.93 8.79
CA MET A 63 -16.27 -3.73 8.95
C MET A 63 -15.50 -5.06 8.88
N GLN A 64 -16.03 -6.14 9.42
CA GLN A 64 -15.41 -7.47 9.42
C GLN A 64 -15.26 -8.07 8.01
N GLU A 65 -16.04 -7.62 7.05
CA GLU A 65 -15.93 -8.02 5.65
C GLU A 65 -14.84 -7.24 4.88
N THR A 66 -14.18 -6.27 5.52
CA THR A 66 -13.20 -5.40 4.87
C THR A 66 -11.76 -5.91 4.96
N SER A 67 -10.91 -5.43 4.05
CA SER A 67 -9.46 -5.65 4.13
C SER A 67 -8.80 -4.95 5.33
N HIS A 68 -9.41 -3.93 5.91
CA HIS A 68 -8.92 -3.28 7.13
C HIS A 68 -9.06 -4.17 8.36
N TRP A 69 -10.00 -5.09 8.33
CA TRP A 69 -10.20 -6.08 9.36
C TRP A 69 -9.42 -7.37 9.09
N THR A 70 -9.65 -7.99 7.94
CA THR A 70 -9.10 -9.32 7.65
C THR A 70 -7.60 -9.32 7.35
N TRP A 71 -7.08 -8.22 6.81
CA TRP A 71 -5.72 -8.06 6.27
C TRP A 71 -5.33 -9.10 5.22
N ILE A 72 -6.30 -9.77 4.66
CA ILE A 72 -6.16 -10.65 3.50
C ILE A 72 -7.18 -10.27 2.43
N SER A 73 -6.87 -10.61 1.20
CA SER A 73 -7.81 -10.49 0.09
C SER A 73 -8.77 -11.66 0.06
N ASP A 74 -9.76 -11.56 -0.79
CA ASP A 74 -10.47 -12.73 -1.29
C ASP A 74 -9.50 -13.69 -1.98
N GLN A 75 -10.00 -14.85 -2.40
CA GLN A 75 -9.21 -15.84 -3.11
C GLN A 75 -8.62 -15.24 -4.39
N VAL A 76 -7.28 -15.23 -4.48
CA VAL A 76 -6.55 -14.71 -5.64
C VAL A 76 -5.89 -15.86 -6.37
N GLU A 77 -6.08 -15.92 -7.68
CA GLU A 77 -5.33 -16.85 -8.53
C GLU A 77 -3.85 -16.46 -8.55
N VAL A 78 -2.99 -17.41 -8.22
CA VAL A 78 -1.55 -17.22 -8.15
C VAL A 78 -0.88 -18.15 -9.16
N ALA A 79 -0.02 -17.57 -9.99
CA ALA A 79 0.72 -18.33 -10.99
C ALA A 79 1.48 -19.51 -10.35
N GLY A 80 1.35 -20.70 -10.92
CA GLY A 80 1.98 -21.92 -10.42
C GLY A 80 1.30 -22.57 -9.21
N ARG A 81 0.11 -22.13 -8.80
CA ARG A 81 -0.72 -22.77 -7.79
C ARG A 81 -2.01 -23.29 -8.41
N GLU A 82 -2.41 -24.50 -8.01
CA GLU A 82 -3.65 -25.15 -8.51
C GLU A 82 -4.93 -24.49 -7.96
N LYS A 83 -4.85 -23.86 -6.81
CA LYS A 83 -5.99 -23.24 -6.13
C LYS A 83 -5.70 -21.78 -5.80
N PRO A 84 -6.71 -20.91 -5.91
CA PRO A 84 -6.63 -19.55 -5.41
C PRO A 84 -6.24 -19.53 -3.93
N LEU A 85 -5.51 -18.50 -3.54
CA LEU A 85 -5.04 -18.29 -2.17
C LEU A 85 -5.51 -16.93 -1.66
N PRO A 86 -5.94 -16.83 -0.39
CA PRO A 86 -6.15 -15.54 0.25
C PRO A 86 -4.78 -14.95 0.62
N ILE A 87 -4.40 -13.84 0.00
CA ILE A 87 -3.12 -13.17 0.25
C ILE A 87 -3.32 -11.73 0.69
N GLY A 88 -2.45 -11.25 1.56
CA GLY A 88 -2.48 -9.88 2.05
C GLY A 88 -1.43 -9.60 3.10
N LYS A 89 -1.52 -8.46 3.76
CA LYS A 89 -0.55 -8.05 4.78
C LYS A 89 -0.37 -9.10 5.90
N ARG A 90 -1.43 -9.84 6.22
CA ARG A 90 -1.45 -10.85 7.29
C ARG A 90 -0.43 -11.97 7.08
N ASN A 91 -0.26 -12.43 5.85
CA ASN A 91 0.50 -13.65 5.54
C ASN A 91 1.63 -13.45 4.51
N MET A 92 1.83 -12.22 4.00
CA MET A 92 2.88 -11.92 3.03
C MET A 92 4.18 -11.44 3.69
N ILE A 93 5.30 -11.72 3.03
CA ILE A 93 6.60 -11.12 3.34
C ILE A 93 6.72 -9.79 2.60
N ASN A 94 7.33 -8.80 3.24
CA ASN A 94 7.65 -7.50 2.64
C ASN A 94 9.09 -7.11 2.96
N ASN A 95 9.68 -6.18 2.20
CA ASN A 95 11.06 -5.73 2.42
C ASN A 95 11.19 -4.40 3.17
N PHE A 96 10.08 -3.76 3.53
CA PHE A 96 10.07 -2.56 4.36
C PHE A 96 9.88 -2.85 5.87
N CYS A 97 9.61 -4.10 6.24
CA CYS A 97 9.61 -4.58 7.63
C CYS A 97 10.00 -6.07 7.67
N ILE A 98 9.15 -7.02 7.56
CA ILE A 98 9.32 -8.45 7.19
C ILE A 98 7.96 -9.12 7.07
N SER A 99 7.30 -9.44 8.19
CA SER A 99 6.00 -10.13 8.22
C SER A 99 5.25 -9.83 9.50
N VAL A 100 3.94 -10.09 9.50
CA VAL A 100 3.07 -10.00 10.67
C VAL A 100 3.20 -11.23 11.56
N GLU A 101 3.26 -12.42 10.95
CA GLU A 101 3.40 -13.69 11.66
C GLU A 101 4.66 -13.70 12.54
N GLY A 102 4.50 -14.09 13.80
CA GLY A 102 5.53 -14.03 14.83
C GLY A 102 5.77 -12.64 15.45
N ASN A 103 5.15 -11.57 14.90
CA ASN A 103 5.37 -10.18 15.32
C ASN A 103 4.05 -9.42 15.60
N TRP A 104 2.95 -10.16 15.88
CA TRP A 104 1.59 -9.63 15.95
C TRP A 104 1.44 -8.37 16.79
N PRO A 105 1.77 -8.29 18.09
CA PRO A 105 1.42 -7.12 18.89
C PRO A 105 1.99 -5.82 18.31
N ARG A 106 3.19 -5.89 17.72
CA ARG A 106 3.85 -4.75 17.08
C ARG A 106 3.26 -4.41 15.72
N CYS A 107 3.06 -5.43 14.89
CA CYS A 107 2.58 -5.23 13.52
C CYS A 107 1.09 -4.91 13.48
N THR A 108 0.30 -5.47 14.41
CA THR A 108 -1.15 -5.29 14.48
C THR A 108 -1.60 -4.03 15.22
N SER A 109 -0.68 -3.21 15.71
CA SER A 109 -1.03 -1.90 16.30
C SER A 109 -1.82 -0.99 15.34
N CYS A 110 -1.64 -1.15 14.02
CA CYS A 110 -2.45 -0.44 13.00
C CYS A 110 -3.71 -1.20 12.57
N HIS A 111 -4.06 -2.31 13.21
CA HIS A 111 -5.29 -3.04 12.90
C HIS A 111 -6.53 -2.21 13.28
N ALA A 112 -7.59 -2.29 12.49
CA ALA A 112 -8.85 -1.63 12.78
C ALA A 112 -9.67 -2.39 13.85
N GLY A 113 -8.97 -2.96 14.83
CA GLY A 113 -9.53 -3.74 15.93
C GLY A 113 -8.59 -3.82 17.11
N TYR A 114 -9.08 -4.43 18.18
CA TYR A 114 -8.44 -4.55 19.48
C TYR A 114 -7.99 -5.98 19.76
N GLY A 115 -6.79 -6.16 20.32
CA GLY A 115 -6.38 -7.40 20.95
C GLY A 115 -5.80 -8.46 20.02
N TRP A 116 -5.42 -8.13 18.79
CA TRP A 116 -4.78 -9.10 17.88
C TRP A 116 -3.32 -9.36 18.29
N GLN A 117 -3.14 -10.26 19.25
CA GLN A 117 -1.84 -10.56 19.86
C GLN A 117 -1.08 -11.72 19.20
N ASP A 118 -1.81 -12.66 18.58
CA ASP A 118 -1.27 -13.86 17.96
C ASP A 118 -2.26 -14.45 16.94
N ASP A 119 -2.03 -15.67 16.52
CA ASP A 119 -2.84 -16.39 15.53
C ASP A 119 -4.21 -16.88 16.06
N SER A 120 -4.43 -16.81 17.38
CA SER A 120 -5.71 -17.17 18.01
C SER A 120 -6.75 -16.06 18.00
N PHE A 121 -6.42 -14.89 17.40
CA PHE A 121 -7.32 -13.74 17.36
C PHE A 121 -8.68 -14.10 16.70
N ASP A 122 -9.77 -13.80 17.42
CA ASP A 122 -11.13 -14.04 16.95
C ASP A 122 -11.61 -12.94 15.99
N PHE A 123 -11.53 -13.21 14.69
CA PHE A 123 -12.02 -12.31 13.64
C PHE A 123 -13.56 -12.20 13.59
N THR A 124 -14.30 -12.97 14.39
CA THR A 124 -15.76 -12.88 14.47
C THR A 124 -16.26 -12.00 15.64
N SER A 125 -15.36 -11.53 16.49
CA SER A 125 -15.69 -10.68 17.62
C SER A 125 -16.10 -9.27 17.18
N GLU A 126 -17.40 -8.97 17.20
CA GLU A 126 -17.93 -7.64 16.83
C GLU A 126 -17.43 -6.54 17.78
N GLU A 127 -17.31 -6.83 19.08
CA GLU A 127 -16.83 -5.85 20.05
C GLU A 127 -15.35 -5.50 19.93
N ALA A 128 -14.59 -6.34 19.22
CA ALA A 128 -13.17 -6.08 18.94
C ALA A 128 -12.95 -5.08 17.80
N VAL A 129 -13.99 -4.66 17.06
CA VAL A 129 -13.88 -3.64 16.01
C VAL A 129 -13.58 -2.26 16.65
N ASP A 130 -12.57 -1.57 16.12
CA ASP A 130 -12.17 -0.25 16.59
C ASP A 130 -12.81 0.85 15.74
N CYS A 131 -13.99 1.33 16.17
CA CYS A 131 -14.68 2.43 15.52
C CYS A 131 -13.91 3.75 15.63
N LEU A 132 -13.23 3.96 16.76
CA LEU A 132 -12.61 5.24 17.11
C LEU A 132 -11.41 5.58 16.23
N VAL A 133 -10.65 4.59 15.75
CA VAL A 133 -9.46 4.85 14.92
C VAL A 133 -9.80 5.59 13.63
N CYS A 134 -10.99 5.33 13.07
CA CYS A 134 -11.48 5.98 11.86
C CYS A 134 -12.35 7.20 12.16
N HIS A 135 -13.09 7.23 13.27
CA HIS A 135 -14.13 8.20 13.52
C HIS A 135 -13.77 9.30 14.53
N ASP A 136 -12.64 9.23 15.26
CA ASP A 136 -12.22 10.27 16.19
C ASP A 136 -11.99 11.62 15.51
N GLN A 137 -12.64 12.67 16.02
CA GLN A 137 -12.43 14.06 15.61
C GLN A 137 -11.78 14.92 16.72
N SER A 138 -11.54 14.34 17.91
CA SER A 138 -10.87 15.06 19.01
C SER A 138 -9.36 15.20 18.75
N GLY A 139 -8.80 14.34 17.91
CA GLY A 139 -7.34 14.17 17.74
C GLY A 139 -6.65 13.55 18.95
N GLY A 140 -7.43 13.06 19.92
CA GLY A 140 -6.92 12.44 21.15
C GLY A 140 -6.78 10.92 21.07
N TYR A 141 -7.26 10.28 20.02
CA TYR A 141 -7.17 8.83 19.88
C TYR A 141 -5.82 8.40 19.30
N VAL A 142 -5.08 7.66 20.10
CA VAL A 142 -3.77 7.11 19.71
C VAL A 142 -3.71 5.64 20.10
N LYS A 143 -3.25 4.79 19.20
CA LYS A 143 -3.00 3.37 19.48
C LYS A 143 -1.65 3.16 20.15
N ALA A 144 -1.59 2.23 21.09
CA ALA A 144 -0.34 1.87 21.77
C ALA A 144 0.64 1.22 20.78
N PRO A 145 1.89 1.66 20.71
CA PRO A 145 2.93 0.95 19.98
C PRO A 145 3.08 -0.48 20.53
N ALA A 146 3.05 -1.49 19.67
CA ALA A 146 3.05 -2.90 20.06
C ALA A 146 1.90 -3.31 21.02
N GLY A 147 0.80 -2.57 20.99
CA GLY A 147 -0.41 -2.83 21.79
C GLY A 147 -1.46 -3.70 21.12
N ALA A 148 -1.12 -4.41 20.04
CA ALA A 148 -2.07 -5.27 19.35
C ALA A 148 -3.38 -4.56 18.96
N GLY A 149 -3.30 -3.28 18.58
CA GLY A 149 -4.46 -2.46 18.20
C GLY A 149 -5.17 -1.76 19.36
N MET A 150 -4.76 -1.99 20.60
CA MET A 150 -5.34 -1.31 21.77
C MET A 150 -5.01 0.19 21.78
N PRO A 151 -5.90 1.05 22.31
CA PRO A 151 -5.57 2.45 22.55
C PRO A 151 -4.43 2.60 23.55
N ALA A 152 -3.67 3.68 23.42
CA ALA A 152 -2.59 3.99 24.35
C ALA A 152 -3.14 4.29 25.75
N PRO A 153 -2.39 3.96 26.82
CA PRO A 153 -2.76 4.35 28.18
C PRO A 153 -2.98 5.86 28.28
N GLY A 154 -4.07 6.27 28.94
CA GLY A 154 -4.41 7.66 29.14
C GLY A 154 -5.28 8.30 28.03
N VAL A 155 -5.66 7.57 27.01
CA VAL A 155 -6.70 8.03 26.06
C VAL A 155 -8.03 8.17 26.79
N ASP A 156 -8.63 9.37 26.72
CA ASP A 156 -9.97 9.62 27.24
C ASP A 156 -11.02 9.07 26.27
N LEU A 157 -11.40 7.82 26.48
CA LEU A 157 -12.36 7.11 25.63
C LEU A 157 -13.73 7.80 25.58
N VAL A 158 -14.16 8.49 26.65
CA VAL A 158 -15.43 9.21 26.68
C VAL A 158 -15.36 10.44 25.78
N GLN A 159 -14.30 11.23 25.90
CA GLN A 159 -14.11 12.42 25.08
C GLN A 159 -13.98 12.04 23.60
N VAL A 160 -13.21 11.01 23.28
CA VAL A 160 -13.05 10.50 21.93
C VAL A 160 -14.39 10.02 21.35
N ALA A 161 -15.13 9.19 22.08
CA ALA A 161 -16.43 8.67 21.63
C ALA A 161 -17.49 9.76 21.45
N LYS A 162 -17.44 10.84 22.22
CA LYS A 162 -18.32 12.01 22.06
C LYS A 162 -18.03 12.83 20.82
N SER A 163 -16.80 12.75 20.31
CA SER A 163 -16.32 13.57 19.19
C SER A 163 -16.22 12.81 17.87
N VAL A 164 -16.87 11.64 17.76
CA VAL A 164 -16.83 10.88 16.51
C VAL A 164 -17.49 11.62 15.35
N GLY A 165 -16.94 11.45 14.16
CA GLY A 165 -17.41 12.11 12.95
C GLY A 165 -16.96 11.40 11.68
N ARG A 166 -17.06 12.10 10.55
CA ARG A 166 -16.58 11.61 9.26
C ARG A 166 -15.07 11.41 9.30
N PRO A 167 -14.52 10.28 8.82
CA PRO A 167 -13.08 10.07 8.75
C PRO A 167 -12.34 11.15 7.97
N THR A 168 -11.18 11.56 8.50
CA THR A 168 -10.32 12.60 7.93
C THR A 168 -8.95 12.04 7.58
N ARG A 169 -8.12 12.84 6.91
CA ARG A 169 -6.69 12.52 6.65
C ARG A 169 -5.92 12.18 7.92
N THR A 170 -6.30 12.76 9.06
CA THR A 170 -5.66 12.46 10.35
C THR A 170 -5.90 11.02 10.77
N ASN A 171 -7.13 10.54 10.62
CA ASN A 171 -7.51 9.16 10.95
C ASN A 171 -6.81 8.16 10.02
N CYS A 172 -6.95 8.33 8.71
CA CYS A 172 -6.33 7.46 7.72
C CYS A 172 -4.79 7.47 7.85
N GLY A 173 -4.23 8.67 8.01
CA GLY A 173 -2.79 8.89 8.10
C GLY A 173 -2.13 8.28 9.34
N ALA A 174 -2.86 8.04 10.43
CA ALA A 174 -2.34 7.36 11.61
C ALA A 174 -1.71 6.01 11.27
N CYS A 175 -2.26 5.30 10.28
CA CYS A 175 -1.75 4.03 9.79
C CYS A 175 -1.07 4.15 8.42
N HIS A 176 -1.65 4.91 7.47
CA HIS A 176 -1.18 4.93 6.09
C HIS A 176 0.10 5.76 5.89
N PHE A 177 0.30 6.85 6.64
CA PHE A 177 1.54 7.62 6.55
C PHE A 177 2.71 6.90 7.23
N SER A 178 2.43 6.17 8.32
CA SER A 178 3.44 5.50 9.14
C SER A 178 3.50 3.98 8.93
N GLY A 179 2.92 3.46 7.88
CA GLY A 179 2.93 2.04 7.55
C GLY A 179 4.36 1.51 7.30
N GLY A 180 4.63 0.27 7.73
CA GLY A 180 5.94 -0.36 7.52
C GLY A 180 7.03 0.08 8.52
N GLY A 181 6.65 0.61 9.68
CA GLY A 181 7.59 0.88 10.77
C GLY A 181 8.06 2.32 10.90
N GLY A 182 7.37 3.27 10.30
CA GLY A 182 7.64 4.69 10.44
C GLY A 182 7.04 5.53 9.32
N ASP A 183 7.10 6.85 9.50
CA ASP A 183 6.64 7.81 8.51
C ASP A 183 7.42 7.68 7.21
N ALA A 184 6.70 7.72 6.09
CA ALA A 184 7.24 7.62 4.73
C ALA A 184 8.08 6.35 4.44
N VAL A 185 7.91 5.25 5.20
CA VAL A 185 8.69 4.03 4.98
C VAL A 185 8.14 3.23 3.81
N LYS A 186 6.86 2.85 3.86
CA LYS A 186 6.24 1.96 2.89
C LYS A 186 5.96 2.66 1.56
N HIS A 187 5.16 3.71 1.61
CA HIS A 187 4.76 4.48 0.44
C HIS A 187 5.76 5.62 0.18
N GLY A 188 5.96 5.96 -1.08
CA GLY A 188 6.76 7.10 -1.46
C GLY A 188 5.93 8.39 -1.59
N ASP A 189 4.64 8.21 -1.79
CA ASP A 189 3.66 9.23 -2.11
C ASP A 189 2.62 9.45 -0.99
N MET A 190 2.86 8.87 0.18
CA MET A 190 2.07 9.09 1.39
C MET A 190 2.97 9.21 2.61
N ASP A 191 2.93 10.35 3.27
CA ASP A 191 3.67 10.67 4.48
C ASP A 191 2.92 11.70 5.34
N ALA A 192 3.45 12.03 6.51
CA ALA A 192 2.81 12.93 7.47
C ALA A 192 2.59 14.36 6.92
N THR A 193 3.27 14.79 5.86
CA THR A 193 3.05 16.10 5.23
C THR A 193 1.67 16.18 4.57
N MET A 194 1.06 15.04 4.23
CA MET A 194 -0.29 14.98 3.67
C MET A 194 -1.40 15.20 4.71
N LYS A 195 -1.06 15.30 5.97
CA LYS A 195 -2.04 15.67 7.02
C LYS A 195 -2.57 17.09 6.81
N PHE A 196 -1.66 18.01 6.48
CA PHE A 196 -1.96 19.41 6.17
C PHE A 196 -1.16 19.83 4.92
N PRO A 197 -1.46 19.27 3.74
CA PRO A 197 -0.65 19.46 2.57
C PRO A 197 -0.82 20.85 2.00
N SER A 198 0.27 21.40 1.48
CA SER A 198 0.21 22.57 0.57
C SER A 198 -0.20 22.10 -0.84
N PRO A 199 -0.65 23.02 -1.71
CA PRO A 199 -0.90 22.72 -3.13
C PRO A 199 0.32 22.16 -3.87
N ARG A 200 1.53 22.34 -3.32
CA ARG A 200 2.76 21.77 -3.86
C ARG A 200 2.91 20.29 -3.55
N ILE A 201 2.34 19.81 -2.46
CA ILE A 201 2.38 18.40 -2.09
C ILE A 201 1.35 17.62 -2.91
N ASP A 202 0.10 18.10 -2.89
CA ASP A 202 -0.99 17.50 -3.65
C ASP A 202 -2.04 18.57 -3.99
N VAL A 203 -2.44 18.64 -5.25
CA VAL A 203 -3.37 19.68 -5.71
C VAL A 203 -4.78 19.47 -5.16
N HIS A 204 -5.25 18.21 -5.07
CA HIS A 204 -6.62 17.92 -4.61
C HIS A 204 -6.75 18.17 -3.11
N MET A 205 -5.84 17.64 -2.32
CA MET A 205 -5.86 17.81 -0.87
C MET A 205 -5.40 19.18 -0.42
N GLY A 206 -4.33 19.73 -1.04
CA GLY A 206 -3.72 20.99 -0.58
C GLY A 206 -4.39 22.23 -1.12
N LYS A 207 -4.92 22.22 -2.37
CA LYS A 207 -5.61 23.37 -2.96
C LYS A 207 -7.12 23.32 -2.76
N HIS A 208 -7.70 22.12 -2.88
CA HIS A 208 -9.15 21.94 -2.88
C HIS A 208 -9.68 21.36 -1.57
N GLY A 209 -8.81 20.99 -0.63
CA GLY A 209 -9.17 20.55 0.71
C GLY A 209 -9.78 19.14 0.77
N PHE A 210 -9.56 18.31 -0.25
CA PHE A 210 -10.10 16.94 -0.28
C PHE A 210 -9.59 16.11 0.89
N GLU A 211 -10.48 15.35 1.49
CA GLU A 211 -10.16 14.28 2.42
C GLU A 211 -9.97 12.96 1.64
N CYS A 212 -9.35 11.97 2.28
CA CYS A 212 -9.13 10.66 1.66
C CYS A 212 -10.44 10.06 1.14
N VAL A 213 -11.50 10.19 1.91
CA VAL A 213 -12.84 9.65 1.62
C VAL A 213 -13.59 10.39 0.49
N ASP A 214 -13.06 11.48 -0.04
CA ASP A 214 -13.64 12.13 -1.22
C ASP A 214 -13.30 11.36 -2.50
N CYS A 215 -12.13 10.68 -2.53
CA CYS A 215 -11.75 9.76 -3.59
C CYS A 215 -12.03 8.29 -3.18
N HIS A 216 -11.61 7.90 -1.97
CA HIS A 216 -11.85 6.56 -1.41
C HIS A 216 -13.27 6.46 -0.86
N ARG A 217 -14.26 6.46 -1.76
CA ARG A 217 -15.68 6.38 -1.40
C ARG A 217 -15.94 5.11 -0.63
N THR A 218 -16.82 5.21 0.35
CA THR A 218 -17.12 4.12 1.28
C THR A 218 -18.60 3.82 1.25
N GLU A 219 -18.93 2.55 1.09
CA GLU A 219 -20.28 2.03 1.20
C GLU A 219 -20.26 0.82 2.14
N ASN A 220 -21.10 0.82 3.19
CA ASN A 220 -21.15 -0.24 4.19
C ASN A 220 -19.74 -0.62 4.72
N HIS A 221 -18.94 0.38 5.11
CA HIS A 221 -17.53 0.27 5.50
C HIS A 221 -16.56 -0.27 4.42
N GLN A 222 -17.05 -0.63 3.24
CA GLN A 222 -16.21 -1.01 2.12
C GLN A 222 -15.58 0.23 1.50
N ILE A 223 -14.29 0.44 1.74
CA ILE A 223 -13.55 1.61 1.28
C ILE A 223 -13.02 1.34 -0.12
N GLY A 224 -13.42 2.15 -1.09
CA GLY A 224 -12.96 2.05 -2.47
C GLY A 224 -11.46 2.29 -2.61
N GLY A 225 -10.90 1.77 -3.69
CA GLY A 225 -9.49 1.87 -4.03
C GLY A 225 -8.79 0.52 -4.00
N LYS A 226 -8.24 0.13 -5.16
CA LYS A 226 -7.47 -1.10 -5.31
C LYS A 226 -5.99 -0.75 -5.42
N LEU A 227 -5.20 -1.23 -4.49
CA LEU A 227 -3.75 -1.24 -4.68
C LEU A 227 -3.38 -2.54 -5.38
N PRO A 228 -2.74 -2.50 -6.55
CA PRO A 228 -2.26 -3.72 -7.20
C PRO A 228 -1.50 -4.60 -6.21
N GLY A 229 -2.06 -5.79 -5.97
CA GLY A 229 -1.40 -6.83 -5.20
C GLY A 229 -1.37 -6.70 -3.68
N MET A 230 -2.03 -5.76 -3.03
CA MET A 230 -2.09 -5.66 -1.56
C MET A 230 -3.51 -5.59 -1.03
N SER A 231 -4.48 -5.33 -1.88
CA SER A 231 -5.88 -5.16 -1.50
C SER A 231 -6.71 -6.32 -2.02
N SER A 232 -7.65 -6.74 -1.21
CA SER A 232 -8.76 -7.59 -1.61
C SER A 232 -9.56 -6.95 -2.73
N ALA A 233 -10.22 -7.79 -3.49
CA ALA A 233 -11.13 -7.44 -4.53
C ALA A 233 -12.35 -6.68 -3.96
N ILE A 234 -12.25 -5.38 -3.86
CA ILE A 234 -13.45 -4.57 -3.94
C ILE A 234 -13.40 -3.89 -5.29
N ASP A 235 -14.48 -4.08 -6.03
CA ASP A 235 -14.66 -3.62 -7.40
C ASP A 235 -14.74 -2.09 -7.54
N LEU A 236 -14.34 -1.37 -6.51
CA LEU A 236 -14.32 0.08 -6.47
C LEU A 236 -12.93 0.60 -6.81
N CYS A 237 -12.55 0.53 -8.07
CA CYS A 237 -11.37 1.23 -8.56
C CYS A 237 -11.60 2.74 -8.52
N ILE A 238 -10.53 3.49 -8.27
CA ILE A 238 -10.54 4.96 -8.33
C ILE A 238 -9.78 5.37 -9.59
N TRP A 239 -10.46 6.07 -10.47
CA TRP A 239 -9.91 6.57 -11.71
C TRP A 239 -9.96 8.10 -11.75
N CYS A 240 -8.96 8.72 -12.34
CA CYS A 240 -8.98 10.17 -12.57
C CYS A 240 -10.23 10.60 -13.35
N ILE A 241 -10.67 9.76 -14.29
CA ILE A 241 -11.86 9.98 -15.11
C ILE A 241 -13.19 9.79 -14.36
N ASP A 242 -13.18 9.42 -13.09
CA ASP A 242 -14.39 9.48 -12.25
C ASP A 242 -14.85 10.92 -12.02
N CYS A 243 -13.91 11.88 -12.17
CA CYS A 243 -14.16 13.30 -12.06
C CYS A 243 -13.71 14.08 -13.29
N HIS A 244 -12.63 13.66 -13.96
CA HIS A 244 -12.09 14.35 -15.13
C HIS A 244 -12.62 13.73 -16.43
N SER A 245 -12.68 14.54 -17.50
CA SER A 245 -13.04 14.08 -18.84
C SER A 245 -12.13 12.94 -19.32
N GLU A 246 -12.65 12.03 -20.13
CA GLU A 246 -11.85 10.99 -20.81
C GLU A 246 -10.79 11.57 -21.75
N GLN A 247 -10.98 12.80 -22.23
CA GLN A 247 -10.02 13.56 -23.01
C GLN A 247 -9.77 14.92 -22.36
N PRO A 248 -9.00 14.96 -21.24
CA PRO A 248 -8.91 16.14 -20.39
C PRO A 248 -8.01 17.24 -20.95
N HIS A 249 -7.24 16.98 -22.01
CA HIS A 249 -6.27 17.91 -22.54
C HIS A 249 -6.80 18.60 -23.80
N ALA A 250 -6.56 19.91 -23.91
CA ALA A 250 -6.90 20.69 -25.09
C ALA A 250 -6.02 20.32 -26.31
N ASP A 251 -4.80 19.85 -26.08
CA ASP A 251 -3.92 19.31 -27.14
C ASP A 251 -4.23 17.82 -27.33
N GLU A 252 -4.82 17.48 -28.47
CA GLU A 252 -5.18 16.09 -28.80
C GLU A 252 -3.99 15.13 -28.82
N ARG A 253 -2.79 15.62 -29.12
CA ARG A 253 -1.56 14.79 -29.07
C ARG A 253 -1.29 14.27 -27.65
N ILE A 254 -1.64 15.04 -26.61
CA ILE A 254 -1.51 14.56 -25.24
C ILE A 254 -2.55 13.46 -24.98
N ASN A 255 -3.76 13.62 -25.47
CA ASN A 255 -4.82 12.62 -25.33
C ASN A 255 -4.49 11.29 -26.02
N THR A 256 -3.65 11.28 -27.07
CA THR A 256 -3.20 10.02 -27.70
C THR A 256 -2.33 9.15 -26.81
N HIS A 257 -1.78 9.68 -25.71
CA HIS A 257 -1.02 8.90 -24.73
C HIS A 257 -1.89 8.12 -23.75
N LEU A 258 -3.16 8.51 -23.57
CA LEU A 258 -4.04 7.97 -22.52
C LEU A 258 -4.22 6.44 -22.57
N PRO A 259 -4.23 5.76 -23.74
CA PRO A 259 -4.29 4.30 -23.77
C PRO A 259 -3.03 3.61 -23.21
N GLU A 260 -1.87 4.25 -23.31
CA GLU A 260 -0.57 3.66 -23.00
C GLU A 260 0.12 4.24 -21.76
N VAL A 261 -0.25 5.45 -21.34
CA VAL A 261 0.41 6.17 -20.25
C VAL A 261 -0.63 6.61 -19.23
N SER A 262 -0.46 6.20 -17.98
CA SER A 262 -1.35 6.61 -16.90
C SER A 262 -1.27 8.11 -16.62
N CYS A 263 -2.36 8.72 -16.15
CA CYS A 263 -2.37 10.13 -15.76
C CYS A 263 -1.29 10.45 -14.72
N GLN A 264 -1.07 9.52 -13.80
CA GLN A 264 -0.07 9.63 -12.74
C GLN A 264 1.36 9.74 -13.29
N ALA A 265 1.65 9.13 -14.43
CA ALA A 265 2.99 9.19 -15.03
C ALA A 265 3.41 10.62 -15.37
N CYS A 266 2.46 11.47 -15.81
CA CYS A 266 2.72 12.87 -16.13
C CYS A 266 2.45 13.81 -14.95
N HIS A 267 1.37 13.55 -14.19
CA HIS A 267 0.89 14.46 -13.14
C HIS A 267 1.52 14.22 -11.76
N ILE A 268 2.35 13.18 -11.62
CA ILE A 268 3.17 12.94 -10.42
C ILE A 268 4.64 12.80 -10.83
N PRO A 269 5.30 13.91 -11.24
CA PRO A 269 6.67 13.85 -11.76
C PRO A 269 7.71 13.44 -10.73
N TYR A 270 7.41 13.63 -9.45
CA TYR A 270 8.25 13.28 -8.31
C TYR A 270 7.37 12.84 -7.15
N TYR A 271 7.85 11.92 -6.34
CA TYR A 271 7.26 11.60 -5.03
C TYR A 271 8.22 11.98 -3.89
N ALA A 272 7.81 11.81 -2.64
CA ALA A 272 8.56 12.25 -1.47
C ALA A 272 8.92 13.74 -1.56
N ILE A 273 7.91 14.59 -1.78
CA ILE A 273 8.08 16.00 -2.15
C ILE A 273 8.77 16.80 -1.06
N GLU A 274 8.38 16.64 0.21
CA GLU A 274 8.93 17.39 1.35
C GLU A 274 9.60 16.49 2.37
N ALA A 275 9.02 15.31 2.67
CA ALA A 275 9.61 14.31 3.52
C ALA A 275 10.44 13.31 2.70
N GLU A 276 11.53 12.82 3.29
CA GLU A 276 12.31 11.73 2.68
C GLU A 276 11.59 10.41 2.87
N THR A 277 11.52 9.59 1.83
CA THR A 277 11.02 8.21 1.88
C THR A 277 12.17 7.21 1.97
N LYS A 278 11.96 6.11 2.69
CA LYS A 278 12.94 5.01 2.75
C LYS A 278 13.00 4.30 1.39
N MET A 279 14.18 4.22 0.81
CA MET A 279 14.43 3.59 -0.49
C MET A 279 15.03 2.18 -0.36
N SER A 280 15.83 1.95 0.69
CA SER A 280 16.41 0.64 0.94
C SER A 280 16.51 0.30 2.43
N TRP A 281 16.57 -1.01 2.71
CA TRP A 281 16.75 -1.55 4.05
C TRP A 281 17.61 -2.81 4.01
N ASP A 282 18.83 -2.72 4.54
CA ASP A 282 19.77 -3.85 4.64
C ASP A 282 19.78 -4.42 6.06
N TRP A 283 19.11 -5.56 6.24
CA TRP A 283 19.06 -6.29 7.50
C TRP A 283 20.36 -7.02 7.81
N SER A 284 21.21 -7.31 6.82
CA SER A 284 22.46 -8.04 7.03
C SER A 284 23.47 -7.25 7.85
N THR A 285 23.29 -5.95 7.95
CA THR A 285 24.16 -5.04 8.73
C THR A 285 23.66 -4.82 10.17
N ALA A 286 22.52 -5.41 10.55
CA ALA A 286 22.00 -5.29 11.90
C ALA A 286 22.97 -5.90 12.95
N GLY A 287 23.02 -5.31 14.13
CA GLY A 287 23.87 -5.78 15.26
C GLY A 287 25.16 -5.01 15.48
N LEU A 288 25.57 -4.11 14.58
CA LEU A 288 26.77 -3.28 14.77
C LEU A 288 26.59 -2.25 15.90
N GLU A 289 27.60 -2.10 16.75
CA GLU A 289 27.52 -1.26 17.98
C GLU A 289 27.64 0.24 17.71
N ASN A 290 28.40 0.68 16.73
CA ASN A 290 28.81 2.08 16.58
C ASN A 290 28.49 2.61 15.19
N ALA A 291 27.22 2.93 14.94
CA ALA A 291 26.85 3.61 13.71
C ALA A 291 26.83 5.12 13.90
N PRO A 292 27.39 5.88 12.96
CA PRO A 292 27.54 7.34 13.10
C PRO A 292 26.26 8.15 12.84
N ASP A 293 25.19 7.53 12.32
CA ASP A 293 23.96 8.22 11.90
C ASP A 293 22.71 7.34 12.15
N GLU A 294 21.94 7.69 13.17
CA GLU A 294 20.72 6.97 13.57
C GLU A 294 19.61 7.01 12.50
N ARG A 295 19.62 7.99 11.59
CA ARG A 295 18.67 8.03 10.47
C ARG A 295 19.03 7.03 9.37
N ARG A 296 20.29 6.66 9.26
CA ARG A 296 20.79 5.74 8.24
C ARG A 296 21.09 4.35 8.75
N TYR A 297 21.18 4.21 10.07
CA TYR A 297 21.45 2.93 10.71
C TYR A 297 20.78 2.84 12.08
N SER A 298 20.27 1.65 12.39
CA SER A 298 19.81 1.30 13.74
C SER A 298 20.32 -0.09 14.10
N LYS A 299 20.92 -0.25 15.29
CA LYS A 299 21.51 -1.53 15.73
C LYS A 299 20.55 -2.71 15.53
N ASN A 300 19.30 -2.55 15.91
CA ASN A 300 18.28 -3.60 15.81
C ASN A 300 17.67 -3.79 14.42
N LYS A 301 18.02 -2.95 13.44
CA LYS A 301 17.38 -2.97 12.10
C LYS A 301 18.35 -2.99 10.94
N GLY A 302 19.62 -2.59 11.15
CA GLY A 302 20.60 -2.44 10.09
C GLY A 302 20.56 -1.09 9.38
N SER A 303 21.00 -1.04 8.14
CA SER A 303 21.22 0.17 7.35
C SER A 303 20.00 0.56 6.52
N PHE A 304 19.85 1.87 6.30
CA PHE A 304 18.78 2.44 5.49
C PHE A 304 19.32 3.47 4.51
N GLU A 305 18.63 3.62 3.41
CA GLU A 305 18.77 4.78 2.52
C GLU A 305 17.44 5.52 2.42
N PHE A 306 17.49 6.84 2.45
CA PHE A 306 16.35 7.73 2.29
C PHE A 306 16.61 8.69 1.16
N ALA A 307 15.57 9.05 0.41
CA ALA A 307 15.64 10.02 -0.66
C ALA A 307 14.39 10.92 -0.67
N ARG A 308 14.54 12.11 -1.23
CA ARG A 308 13.51 13.12 -1.39
C ARG A 308 13.45 13.58 -2.84
N GLN A 309 12.25 13.99 -3.28
CA GLN A 309 12.01 14.42 -4.66
C GLN A 309 12.51 13.39 -5.67
N VAL A 310 12.06 12.15 -5.46
CA VAL A 310 12.52 11.00 -6.24
C VAL A 310 11.75 10.93 -7.55
N VAL A 311 12.47 10.76 -8.65
CA VAL A 311 11.87 10.41 -9.94
C VAL A 311 11.35 8.98 -9.86
N PRO A 312 10.09 8.71 -10.21
CA PRO A 312 9.56 7.35 -10.22
C PRO A 312 10.30 6.45 -11.22
N VAL A 313 10.29 5.16 -10.95
CA VAL A 313 10.59 4.14 -11.96
C VAL A 313 9.32 3.87 -12.75
N TYR A 314 9.41 3.93 -14.08
CA TYR A 314 8.24 3.71 -14.95
C TYR A 314 8.22 2.27 -15.43
N GLN A 315 7.07 1.61 -15.27
CA GLN A 315 6.88 0.21 -15.65
C GLN A 315 5.47 0.02 -16.22
N TRP A 316 5.31 -0.96 -17.10
CA TRP A 316 3.99 -1.40 -17.55
C TRP A 316 3.22 -2.01 -16.38
N CYS A 317 1.93 -1.69 -16.30
CA CYS A 317 1.02 -2.22 -15.31
C CYS A 317 -0.39 -2.37 -15.89
N ASN A 318 -0.95 -3.57 -15.82
CA ASN A 318 -2.34 -3.85 -16.19
C ASN A 318 -3.28 -3.88 -14.98
N GLY A 319 -2.86 -3.28 -13.84
CA GLY A 319 -3.62 -3.29 -12.60
C GLY A 319 -3.45 -4.56 -11.76
N THR A 320 -2.59 -5.49 -12.19
CA THR A 320 -2.24 -6.71 -11.44
C THR A 320 -0.75 -6.78 -11.14
N VAL A 321 -0.36 -7.63 -10.19
CA VAL A 321 1.06 -7.81 -9.81
C VAL A 321 1.38 -9.28 -9.60
N ASP A 322 2.63 -9.63 -9.88
CA ASP A 322 3.22 -10.88 -9.42
C ASP A 322 3.63 -10.75 -7.95
N ARG A 323 3.54 -11.87 -7.24
CA ARG A 323 3.87 -11.92 -5.82
C ARG A 323 4.71 -13.11 -5.47
N TYR A 324 5.76 -12.84 -4.69
CA TYR A 324 6.46 -13.89 -3.97
C TYR A 324 5.58 -14.41 -2.83
N LEU A 325 5.41 -15.72 -2.77
CA LEU A 325 4.66 -16.39 -1.71
C LEU A 325 5.62 -17.02 -0.69
N PRO A 326 5.32 -16.95 0.61
CA PRO A 326 6.10 -17.63 1.63
C PRO A 326 6.33 -19.11 1.29
N GLY A 327 7.57 -19.57 1.41
CA GLY A 327 7.99 -20.92 1.07
C GLY A 327 8.28 -21.18 -0.42
N GLN A 328 8.11 -20.22 -1.29
CA GLN A 328 8.60 -20.34 -2.67
C GLN A 328 10.13 -20.26 -2.70
N THR A 329 10.75 -21.19 -3.43
CA THR A 329 12.19 -21.17 -3.67
C THR A 329 12.57 -20.11 -4.69
N PHE A 330 13.77 -19.54 -4.53
CA PHE A 330 14.32 -18.56 -5.46
C PHE A 330 15.84 -18.76 -5.64
N ASP A 331 16.41 -18.09 -6.61
CA ASP A 331 17.85 -18.04 -6.86
C ASP A 331 18.47 -16.89 -6.03
N PRO A 332 19.21 -17.16 -4.93
CA PRO A 332 19.73 -16.13 -4.05
C PRO A 332 20.83 -15.24 -4.66
N ASP A 333 21.38 -15.62 -5.82
CA ASP A 333 22.33 -14.81 -6.57
C ASP A 333 21.67 -13.76 -7.46
N LYS A 334 20.33 -13.76 -7.50
CA LYS A 334 19.51 -12.77 -8.22
C LYS A 334 18.62 -11.99 -7.27
N GLU A 335 18.35 -10.73 -7.62
CA GLU A 335 17.38 -9.93 -6.88
C GLU A 335 15.98 -10.57 -6.95
N LEU A 336 15.39 -10.86 -5.79
CA LEU A 336 14.06 -11.41 -5.68
C LEU A 336 13.01 -10.28 -5.68
N HIS A 337 12.08 -10.30 -6.61
CA HIS A 337 10.95 -9.39 -6.64
C HIS A 337 9.81 -9.92 -5.75
N LEU A 338 9.55 -9.25 -4.62
CA LEU A 338 8.44 -9.58 -3.71
C LEU A 338 7.10 -9.14 -4.27
N SER A 339 7.08 -8.06 -5.02
CA SER A 339 5.96 -7.66 -5.87
C SER A 339 6.49 -6.93 -7.10
N CYS A 340 5.89 -7.23 -8.26
CA CYS A 340 6.23 -6.61 -9.52
C CYS A 340 4.95 -6.40 -10.34
N PRO A 341 4.72 -5.24 -10.95
CA PRO A 341 3.56 -5.05 -11.81
C PRO A 341 3.61 -5.99 -13.02
N ARG A 342 2.43 -6.42 -13.48
CA ARG A 342 2.28 -7.20 -14.69
C ARG A 342 1.94 -6.30 -15.87
N GLY A 343 2.38 -6.72 -17.02
CA GLY A 343 2.18 -6.05 -18.29
C GLY A 343 3.51 -5.80 -19.00
N ASP A 344 3.43 -5.62 -20.27
CA ASP A 344 4.54 -5.26 -21.14
C ASP A 344 4.03 -4.43 -22.32
N VAL A 345 4.93 -4.08 -23.22
CA VAL A 345 4.61 -3.30 -24.43
C VAL A 345 3.58 -4.00 -25.34
N THR A 346 3.31 -5.28 -25.19
CA THR A 346 2.36 -6.06 -25.99
C THR A 346 1.01 -6.26 -25.33
N ALA A 347 0.90 -5.99 -24.03
CA ALA A 347 -0.31 -6.18 -23.23
C ALA A 347 -1.29 -5.01 -23.42
N ALA A 348 -2.34 -5.18 -24.25
CA ALA A 348 -3.26 -4.12 -24.65
C ALA A 348 -3.97 -3.40 -23.49
N ASP A 349 -4.07 -4.07 -22.33
CA ASP A 349 -4.67 -3.58 -21.10
C ASP A 349 -3.68 -2.90 -20.14
N ALA A 350 -2.38 -2.84 -20.51
CA ALA A 350 -1.36 -2.25 -19.67
C ALA A 350 -1.05 -0.79 -20.05
N GLN A 351 -0.77 0.01 -19.04
CA GLN A 351 -0.27 1.39 -19.17
C GLN A 351 1.08 1.52 -18.48
N ILE A 352 1.87 2.51 -18.88
CA ILE A 352 3.10 2.91 -18.19
C ILE A 352 2.71 3.68 -16.92
N TRP A 353 3.08 3.14 -15.76
CA TRP A 353 2.79 3.69 -14.44
C TRP A 353 4.06 4.08 -13.70
N PRO A 354 4.01 5.10 -12.83
CA PRO A 354 5.11 5.45 -11.95
C PRO A 354 5.13 4.55 -10.72
N PHE A 355 6.33 4.06 -10.34
CA PHE A 355 6.54 3.23 -9.17
C PHE A 355 7.68 3.74 -8.29
N LYS A 356 7.53 3.57 -6.99
CA LYS A 356 8.64 3.47 -6.05
C LYS A 356 9.12 2.02 -6.02
N VAL A 357 10.41 1.80 -6.21
CA VAL A 357 11.05 0.49 -6.01
C VAL A 357 11.81 0.53 -4.69
N HIS A 358 11.30 -0.18 -3.69
CA HIS A 358 11.96 -0.34 -2.40
C HIS A 358 12.88 -1.55 -2.46
N LYS A 359 14.18 -1.33 -2.24
CA LYS A 359 15.19 -2.39 -2.18
C LYS A 359 15.33 -2.92 -0.75
N GLY A 360 15.66 -4.19 -0.63
CA GLY A 360 15.91 -4.81 0.66
C GLY A 360 17.00 -5.84 0.57
N ARG A 361 17.66 -6.13 1.70
CA ARG A 361 18.52 -7.29 1.86
C ARG A 361 18.01 -8.07 3.04
N GLN A 362 17.39 -9.25 2.78
CA GLN A 362 16.60 -10.01 3.73
C GLN A 362 17.14 -11.41 3.94
N VAL A 363 16.85 -11.95 5.11
CA VAL A 363 17.28 -13.27 5.52
C VAL A 363 16.52 -14.38 4.80
N TYR A 364 17.27 -15.40 4.34
CA TYR A 364 16.72 -16.61 3.71
C TYR A 364 17.40 -17.87 4.27
N ASP A 365 16.73 -19.01 4.12
CA ASP A 365 17.28 -20.33 4.45
C ASP A 365 18.19 -20.85 3.33
N VAL A 366 19.44 -21.16 3.66
CA VAL A 366 20.46 -21.58 2.67
C VAL A 366 20.12 -22.92 2.01
N GLN A 367 19.53 -23.83 2.78
CA GLN A 367 19.20 -25.18 2.29
C GLN A 367 17.90 -25.17 1.50
N TYR A 368 16.87 -24.53 2.03
CA TYR A 368 15.53 -24.52 1.41
C TYR A 368 15.36 -23.42 0.35
N LYS A 369 16.25 -22.42 0.30
CA LYS A 369 16.25 -21.32 -0.65
C LYS A 369 14.94 -20.54 -0.73
N TYR A 370 14.35 -20.23 0.44
CA TYR A 370 13.21 -19.32 0.58
C TYR A 370 13.44 -18.30 1.68
N LEU A 371 12.75 -17.15 1.60
CA LEU A 371 12.83 -16.12 2.63
C LEU A 371 12.24 -16.62 3.95
N LEU A 372 12.91 -16.32 5.04
CA LEU A 372 12.50 -16.62 6.39
C LEU A 372 11.72 -15.45 7.02
N LYS A 373 10.91 -15.74 8.02
CA LYS A 373 10.12 -14.79 8.79
C LYS A 373 10.63 -14.73 10.22
N PRO A 374 11.69 -13.96 10.54
CA PRO A 374 12.22 -13.90 11.90
C PRO A 374 11.22 -13.30 12.87
N LYS A 375 11.24 -13.79 14.10
CA LYS A 375 10.66 -13.08 15.22
C LYS A 375 11.53 -11.86 15.53
N LEU A 376 10.96 -10.66 15.46
CA LEU A 376 11.70 -9.42 15.67
C LEU A 376 11.45 -8.80 17.04
N TYR A 377 10.22 -8.90 17.56
CA TYR A 377 9.76 -8.20 18.74
C TYR A 377 9.39 -9.17 19.87
N GLY A 378 9.60 -8.74 21.12
CA GLY A 378 9.33 -9.49 22.35
C GLY A 378 10.41 -10.53 22.67
N PRO A 379 10.28 -11.25 23.79
CA PRO A 379 11.29 -12.18 24.25
C PRO A 379 11.72 -13.19 23.19
N GLY A 380 13.03 -13.34 22.97
CA GLY A 380 13.62 -14.13 21.89
C GLY A 380 13.58 -13.46 20.52
N GLY A 381 13.03 -12.26 20.40
CA GLY A 381 13.03 -11.50 19.17
C GLY A 381 14.40 -10.86 18.90
N TYR A 382 14.75 -10.75 17.62
CA TYR A 382 16.06 -10.20 17.21
C TYR A 382 16.32 -8.80 17.78
N TRP A 383 15.29 -7.96 17.94
CA TRP A 383 15.47 -6.59 18.46
C TRP A 383 15.83 -6.52 19.94
N GLU A 384 15.65 -7.63 20.68
CA GLU A 384 15.99 -7.73 22.11
C GLU A 384 17.28 -8.52 22.31
N ASP A 385 17.42 -9.67 21.66
CA ASP A 385 18.50 -10.61 21.95
C ASP A 385 19.65 -10.55 20.92
N PHE A 386 19.45 -9.91 19.75
CA PHE A 386 20.44 -9.81 18.66
C PHE A 386 20.96 -11.18 18.17
N ASP A 387 20.15 -12.21 18.33
CA ASP A 387 20.44 -13.59 17.92
C ASP A 387 19.56 -13.97 16.72
N TRP A 388 20.17 -14.01 15.53
CA TRP A 388 19.45 -14.40 14.32
C TRP A 388 18.97 -15.85 14.36
N ASP A 389 19.79 -16.80 14.88
CA ASP A 389 19.40 -18.20 14.89
C ASP A 389 18.15 -18.42 15.78
N LEU A 390 18.15 -17.84 16.97
CA LEU A 390 16.99 -17.88 17.87
C LEU A 390 15.77 -17.23 17.23
N ALA A 391 15.92 -16.03 16.68
CA ALA A 391 14.83 -15.31 16.06
C ALA A 391 14.22 -16.07 14.86
N LEU A 392 15.05 -16.77 14.08
CA LEU A 392 14.63 -17.57 12.95
C LEU A 392 13.93 -18.88 13.37
N ARG A 393 14.40 -19.55 14.42
CA ARG A 393 13.71 -20.72 15.01
C ARG A 393 12.31 -20.35 15.48
N LEU A 394 12.18 -19.29 16.25
CA LEU A 394 10.88 -18.82 16.74
C LEU A 394 9.97 -18.33 15.62
N GLY A 395 10.55 -17.72 14.58
CA GLY A 395 9.83 -17.32 13.39
C GLY A 395 9.33 -18.51 12.56
N ALA A 396 10.12 -19.58 12.48
CA ALA A 396 9.73 -20.84 11.83
C ALA A 396 8.56 -21.50 12.56
N GLU A 397 8.59 -21.56 13.89
CA GLU A 397 7.50 -22.06 14.72
C GLU A 397 6.19 -21.27 14.46
N SER A 398 6.28 -19.94 14.44
CA SER A 398 5.11 -19.07 14.26
C SER A 398 4.52 -19.10 12.85
N SER A 399 5.36 -19.32 11.83
CA SER A 399 4.96 -19.26 10.42
C SER A 399 4.70 -20.64 9.79
N GLY A 400 5.07 -21.71 10.47
CA GLY A 400 5.00 -23.08 9.94
C GLY A 400 5.99 -23.36 8.79
N LEU A 401 6.96 -22.45 8.53
CA LEU A 401 8.00 -22.65 7.53
C LEU A 401 9.25 -23.24 8.21
N PRO A 402 9.72 -24.43 7.81
CA PRO A 402 10.91 -25.04 8.39
C PRO A 402 12.15 -24.13 8.28
N TYR A 403 13.04 -24.25 9.25
CA TYR A 403 14.36 -23.61 9.24
C TYR A 403 15.45 -24.66 9.37
N SER A 404 16.42 -24.68 8.44
CA SER A 404 17.47 -25.69 8.40
C SER A 404 18.56 -25.52 9.47
N GLY A 405 18.66 -24.35 10.10
CA GLY A 405 19.75 -23.95 10.97
C GLY A 405 20.85 -23.17 10.27
N GLU A 406 20.70 -22.95 8.96
CA GLU A 406 21.66 -22.16 8.16
C GLU A 406 20.94 -21.03 7.44
N TYR A 407 21.42 -19.80 7.58
CA TYR A 407 20.85 -18.64 6.94
C TYR A 407 21.89 -17.77 6.24
N ALA A 408 21.44 -17.02 5.25
CA ALA A 408 22.20 -15.95 4.60
C ALA A 408 21.23 -14.81 4.21
N PHE A 409 21.74 -13.79 3.52
CA PHE A 409 20.95 -12.63 3.11
C PHE A 409 20.96 -12.50 1.58
N ALA A 410 19.79 -12.23 1.02
CA ALA A 410 19.60 -12.04 -0.41
C ALA A 410 18.94 -10.69 -0.70
N ASP A 411 19.22 -10.16 -1.88
CA ASP A 411 18.66 -8.89 -2.34
C ASP A 411 17.21 -9.06 -2.77
N THR A 412 16.37 -8.12 -2.37
CA THR A 412 14.93 -8.11 -2.67
C THR A 412 14.48 -6.75 -3.19
N ALA A 413 13.47 -6.75 -4.04
CA ALA A 413 12.79 -5.54 -4.51
C ALA A 413 11.27 -5.64 -4.34
N MET A 414 10.63 -4.51 -4.07
CA MET A 414 9.17 -4.42 -3.98
C MET A 414 8.70 -3.14 -4.64
N CYS A 415 7.79 -3.26 -5.61
CA CYS A 415 7.24 -2.13 -6.35
C CYS A 415 5.97 -1.61 -5.67
N TRP A 416 5.89 -0.30 -5.51
CA TRP A 416 4.74 0.42 -4.99
C TRP A 416 4.29 1.44 -6.02
N PRO A 417 3.05 1.39 -6.51
CA PRO A 417 2.55 2.40 -7.44
C PRO A 417 2.49 3.76 -6.75
N ILE A 418 2.81 4.79 -7.50
CA ILE A 418 2.72 6.19 -7.09
C ILE A 418 1.41 6.75 -7.62
N THR A 419 0.49 7.10 -6.73
CA THR A 419 -0.89 7.49 -7.05
C THR A 419 -1.35 8.76 -6.36
N HIS A 420 -0.59 9.26 -5.39
CA HIS A 420 -0.82 10.49 -4.65
C HIS A 420 0.29 11.52 -4.92
N MET A 421 0.20 12.70 -4.33
CA MET A 421 1.08 13.85 -4.59
C MET A 421 0.91 14.41 -6.01
N VAL A 422 -0.33 14.42 -6.51
CA VAL A 422 -0.69 14.99 -7.82
C VAL A 422 -0.34 16.48 -7.84
N GLN A 423 0.50 16.85 -8.82
CA GLN A 423 0.96 18.22 -8.97
C GLN A 423 -0.04 19.09 -9.75
N PRO A 424 -0.05 20.42 -9.51
CA PRO A 424 -0.77 21.34 -10.38
C PRO A 424 -0.36 21.16 -11.84
N LYS A 425 -1.30 21.36 -12.77
CA LYS A 425 -1.08 21.12 -14.21
C LYS A 425 0.14 21.84 -14.79
N GLU A 426 0.52 22.97 -14.21
CA GLU A 426 1.71 23.76 -14.61
C GLU A 426 3.03 23.06 -14.26
N ARG A 427 2.97 21.99 -13.46
CA ARG A 427 4.13 21.17 -13.05
C ARG A 427 4.08 19.76 -13.60
N ALA A 428 3.06 19.44 -14.38
CA ALA A 428 3.00 18.16 -15.10
C ALA A 428 4.16 18.05 -16.09
N LEU A 429 4.61 16.83 -16.37
CA LEU A 429 5.69 16.58 -17.31
C LEU A 429 5.34 17.13 -18.71
N GLN A 430 6.35 17.68 -19.35
CA GLN A 430 6.29 18.16 -20.72
C GLN A 430 6.85 17.14 -21.70
N CYS A 431 6.59 17.28 -22.99
CA CYS A 431 7.06 16.32 -24.02
C CYS A 431 8.57 16.01 -23.88
N THR A 432 9.39 17.03 -23.66
CA THR A 432 10.84 16.89 -23.54
C THR A 432 11.33 16.28 -22.22
N ASP A 433 10.46 16.09 -21.24
CA ASP A 433 10.81 15.38 -20.00
C ASP A 433 10.86 13.87 -20.21
N CYS A 434 10.21 13.36 -21.25
CA CYS A 434 10.17 11.95 -21.60
C CYS A 434 10.84 11.65 -22.94
N HIS A 435 10.71 12.55 -23.92
CA HIS A 435 11.18 12.38 -25.29
C HIS A 435 12.46 13.16 -25.55
N GLY A 436 13.23 12.71 -26.55
CA GLY A 436 14.51 13.30 -26.95
C GLY A 436 15.67 12.74 -26.14
N HIS A 437 16.40 13.62 -25.44
CA HIS A 437 17.59 13.24 -24.66
C HIS A 437 17.32 13.14 -23.16
N ALA A 438 16.06 13.06 -22.76
CA ALA A 438 15.71 12.90 -21.35
C ALA A 438 15.89 11.43 -20.92
N ASP A 439 16.61 11.21 -19.82
CA ASP A 439 16.84 9.89 -19.25
C ASP A 439 15.72 9.51 -18.24
N ARG A 440 14.53 10.09 -18.36
CA ARG A 440 13.44 9.84 -17.40
C ARG A 440 12.82 8.46 -17.58
N LEU A 441 12.59 8.03 -18.83
CA LEU A 441 12.07 6.72 -19.15
C LEU A 441 13.17 5.85 -19.78
N ASP A 442 13.32 4.65 -19.23
CA ASP A 442 14.14 3.61 -19.86
C ASP A 442 13.33 2.91 -20.94
N TRP A 443 13.39 3.44 -22.16
CA TRP A 443 12.64 2.92 -23.29
C TRP A 443 12.96 1.45 -23.60
N GLN A 444 14.20 1.01 -23.38
CA GLN A 444 14.60 -0.38 -23.59
C GLN A 444 13.96 -1.30 -22.54
N ALA A 445 13.98 -0.90 -21.26
CA ALA A 445 13.30 -1.64 -20.21
C ALA A 445 11.76 -1.68 -20.42
N LEU A 446 11.20 -0.65 -21.06
CA LEU A 446 9.79 -0.61 -21.46
C LEU A 446 9.50 -1.42 -22.74
N GLY A 447 10.52 -2.03 -23.38
CA GLY A 447 10.36 -2.87 -24.56
C GLY A 447 10.37 -2.15 -25.90
N TYR A 448 10.70 -0.86 -25.91
CA TYR A 448 10.89 -0.08 -27.14
C TYR A 448 12.36 -0.16 -27.60
N SER A 449 12.60 -0.05 -28.92
CA SER A 449 13.95 0.00 -29.47
C SER A 449 14.65 1.35 -29.30
N GLY A 450 13.99 2.32 -28.71
CA GLY A 450 14.40 3.69 -28.47
C GLY A 450 13.19 4.57 -28.23
N ASP A 451 13.35 5.88 -28.26
CA ASP A 451 12.26 6.83 -28.07
C ASP A 451 11.11 6.59 -29.07
N PRO A 452 9.88 6.33 -28.63
CA PRO A 452 8.74 6.09 -29.51
C PRO A 452 8.43 7.27 -30.44
N ALA A 453 8.78 8.50 -30.06
CA ALA A 453 8.61 9.67 -30.94
C ALA A 453 9.45 9.57 -32.21
N ASP A 454 10.62 8.87 -32.16
CA ASP A 454 11.53 8.68 -33.29
C ASP A 454 11.42 7.29 -33.91
N ARG A 455 11.04 6.27 -33.13
CA ARG A 455 11.14 4.84 -33.50
C ARG A 455 9.81 4.16 -33.72
N GLY A 456 8.70 4.85 -33.47
CA GLY A 456 7.36 4.33 -33.64
C GLY A 456 6.68 3.91 -32.34
N THR A 457 5.39 4.03 -32.33
CA THR A 457 4.50 3.73 -31.22
C THR A 457 4.31 2.22 -31.03
N ARG A 458 3.68 1.83 -29.94
CA ARG A 458 3.28 0.45 -29.63
C ARG A 458 2.48 -0.20 -30.76
N GLU A 459 1.51 0.50 -31.34
CA GLU A 459 0.73 0.02 -32.46
C GLU A 459 1.58 -0.29 -33.70
N GLN A 460 2.59 0.54 -33.97
CA GLN A 460 3.53 0.32 -35.07
C GLN A 460 4.45 -0.88 -34.81
N LEU A 461 4.85 -1.11 -33.55
CA LEU A 461 5.62 -2.29 -33.16
C LEU A 461 4.83 -3.58 -33.38
N ASP A 462 3.55 -3.58 -33.09
CA ASP A 462 2.67 -4.74 -33.29
C ASP A 462 2.47 -5.03 -34.79
N LEU A 463 2.33 -4.00 -35.61
CA LEU A 463 2.27 -4.16 -37.07
C LEU A 463 3.55 -4.77 -37.64
N LEU A 464 4.73 -4.36 -37.16
CA LEU A 464 6.03 -4.91 -37.58
C LEU A 464 6.19 -6.37 -37.14
N ARG A 465 5.82 -6.72 -35.93
CA ARG A 465 5.84 -8.10 -35.42
C ARG A 465 4.93 -9.02 -36.21
N ASN A 466 3.72 -8.57 -36.51
CA ASN A 466 2.72 -9.33 -37.28
C ASN A 466 3.06 -9.46 -38.75
N SER A 467 3.87 -8.57 -39.29
CA SER A 467 4.32 -8.60 -40.71
C SER A 467 5.55 -9.50 -40.94
N GLY A 468 6.17 -10.02 -39.87
CA GLY A 468 7.36 -10.86 -40.00
C GLY A 468 8.64 -10.13 -40.44
N ALA A 469 8.62 -8.80 -40.42
CA ALA A 469 9.79 -7.98 -40.76
C ALA A 469 10.72 -7.92 -39.54
N THR A 470 11.75 -8.76 -39.53
CA THR A 470 12.91 -8.60 -38.63
C THR A 470 13.82 -7.52 -39.20
N ASN A 471 14.11 -6.49 -38.42
CA ASN A 471 15.23 -5.56 -38.67
C ASN A 471 16.57 -6.20 -38.37
#